data_cd220a21f982d5e2bc3832e596018e52
#
_entry.id   cd220a21f982d5e2bc3832e596018e52
#
_cell.length_a   1.000
_cell.length_b   1.000
_cell.length_c   1.000
_cell.angle_alpha   90.00
_cell.angle_beta   90.00
_cell.angle_gamma   90.00
#
_symmetry.space_group_name_H-M   'P 1'
#
loop_
_entity.id
_entity.type
_entity.pdbx_description
1 polymer ?
#
loop_
_entity_poly.entity_id
_entity_poly.type
_entity_poly.pdbx_seq_one_letter_code
_entity_poly.pdbx_strand_id
1 'polypeptide(L)'
;MRRYSVFALAREGLRHHAGWDRAWASPAPRSAYDVVVVGAGGHGLATAYYLGKNHGIRNVAVLEKGWLGGGNTGRNTTIIRSNYLQDPSAAIYEKSRSLYETLSQELNYNVMFSPRGLIMLAQTAPMMFVLGIQYH
;
A
#
# COMPACT_ATOMS: atom_id res chain seq x y z
N MET A 1 3.89 -15.27 10.67
CA MET A 1 2.52 -14.70 10.69
C MET A 1 1.63 -15.59 11.53
N ARG A 2 0.97 -15.08 12.55
CA ARG A 2 -0.07 -15.84 13.26
C ARG A 2 -1.25 -16.03 12.30
N ARG A 3 -1.59 -17.28 11.99
CA ARG A 3 -2.81 -17.56 11.21
C ARG A 3 -4.02 -17.36 12.13
N TYR A 4 -4.94 -16.50 11.73
CA TYR A 4 -6.22 -16.39 12.42
C TYR A 4 -7.03 -17.66 12.15
N SER A 5 -7.40 -18.38 13.21
CA SER A 5 -8.34 -19.50 13.08
C SER A 5 -9.79 -18.98 13.11
N VAL A 6 -10.71 -19.72 12.50
CA VAL A 6 -12.14 -19.40 12.54
C VAL A 6 -12.64 -19.28 13.98
N PHE A 7 -12.15 -20.13 14.88
CA PHE A 7 -12.49 -20.09 16.30
C PHE A 7 -11.95 -18.83 16.99
N ALA A 8 -10.75 -18.36 16.62
CA ALA A 8 -10.22 -17.11 17.15
C ALA A 8 -11.07 -15.92 16.68
N LEU A 9 -11.46 -15.88 15.40
CA LEU A 9 -12.34 -14.84 14.85
C LEU A 9 -13.70 -14.83 15.55
N ALA A 10 -14.34 -15.99 15.73
CA ALA A 10 -15.62 -16.11 16.42
C ALA A 10 -15.52 -15.64 17.88
N ARG A 11 -14.50 -16.09 18.61
CA ARG A 11 -14.25 -15.68 19.99
C ARG A 11 -14.06 -14.17 20.13
N GLU A 12 -13.23 -13.57 19.27
CA GLU A 12 -12.98 -12.13 19.31
C GLU A 12 -14.19 -11.33 18.84
N GLY A 13 -14.97 -11.84 17.90
CA GLY A 13 -16.25 -11.26 17.49
C GLY A 13 -17.23 -11.17 18.66
N LEU A 14 -17.37 -12.24 19.47
CA LEU A 14 -18.19 -12.26 20.67
C LEU A 14 -17.69 -11.31 21.78
N ARG A 15 -16.41 -10.95 21.77
CA ARG A 15 -15.76 -10.01 22.68
C ARG A 15 -15.71 -8.58 22.15
N HIS A 16 -16.49 -8.26 21.14
CA HIS A 16 -16.46 -6.95 20.46
C HIS A 16 -15.06 -6.56 19.97
N HIS A 17 -14.23 -7.53 19.59
CA HIS A 17 -12.87 -7.34 19.12
C HIS A 17 -11.91 -6.68 20.14
N ALA A 18 -12.19 -6.77 21.42
CA ALA A 18 -11.38 -6.12 22.47
C ALA A 18 -10.04 -6.82 22.76
N GLY A 19 -9.87 -8.06 22.32
CA GLY A 19 -8.72 -8.91 22.64
C GLY A 19 -7.67 -9.03 21.52
N TRP A 20 -7.73 -8.22 20.47
CA TRP A 20 -6.78 -8.29 19.37
C TRP A 20 -5.41 -7.74 19.76
N ASP A 21 -4.38 -8.56 19.60
CA ASP A 21 -3.01 -8.08 19.63
C ASP A 21 -2.76 -7.15 18.43
N ARG A 22 -1.89 -6.17 18.60
CA ARG A 22 -1.43 -5.34 17.49
C ARG A 22 -0.76 -6.21 16.42
N ALA A 23 -1.08 -5.96 15.15
CA ALA A 23 -0.49 -6.69 14.02
C ALA A 23 1.02 -6.39 13.86
N TRP A 24 1.48 -5.28 14.39
CA TRP A 24 2.88 -4.86 14.38
C TRP A 24 3.48 -4.93 15.78
N ALA A 25 4.78 -5.17 15.84
CA ALA A 25 5.57 -5.14 17.06
C ALA A 25 6.50 -3.91 17.07
N SER A 26 6.76 -3.39 18.26
CA SER A 26 7.77 -2.37 18.49
C SER A 26 8.88 -2.98 19.37
N PRO A 27 9.76 -3.81 18.78
CA PRO A 27 10.82 -4.47 19.53
C PRO A 27 11.86 -3.46 19.98
N ALA A 28 12.65 -3.83 20.98
CA ALA A 28 13.83 -3.05 21.36
C ALA A 28 14.77 -2.91 20.15
N PRO A 29 15.35 -1.72 19.94
CA PRO A 29 16.30 -1.51 18.86
C PRO A 29 17.48 -2.47 18.95
N ARG A 30 17.97 -2.92 17.80
CA ARG A 30 19.22 -3.66 17.68
C ARG A 30 20.40 -2.70 17.69
N SER A 31 21.60 -3.21 17.90
CA SER A 31 22.84 -2.40 17.88
C SER A 31 23.18 -1.86 16.50
N ALA A 32 22.74 -2.52 15.43
CA ALA A 32 23.00 -2.10 14.06
C ALA A 32 21.90 -2.59 13.11
N TYR A 33 21.71 -1.86 12.03
CA TYR A 33 20.82 -2.20 10.90
C TYR A 33 21.54 -1.96 9.58
N ASP A 34 21.22 -2.77 8.57
CA ASP A 34 21.75 -2.59 7.22
C ASP A 34 21.07 -1.39 6.53
N VAL A 35 19.77 -1.21 6.80
CA VAL A 35 18.98 -0.11 6.25
C VAL A 35 18.04 0.43 7.33
N VAL A 36 17.92 1.75 7.38
CA VAL A 36 16.93 2.46 8.18
C VAL A 36 15.98 3.22 7.25
N VAL A 37 14.70 2.89 7.32
CA VAL A 37 13.64 3.57 6.58
C VAL A 37 12.92 4.52 7.54
N VAL A 38 12.86 5.80 7.20
CA VAL A 38 12.17 6.81 8.00
C VAL A 38 10.77 7.04 7.43
N GLY A 39 9.75 6.73 8.23
CA GLY A 39 8.35 6.80 7.90
C GLY A 39 7.73 5.45 7.56
N ALA A 40 6.65 5.09 8.25
CA ALA A 40 5.89 3.85 8.04
C ALA A 40 4.58 4.11 7.28
N GLY A 41 4.62 4.97 6.26
CA GLY A 41 3.59 5.10 5.25
C GLY A 41 3.71 4.01 4.17
N GLY A 42 2.84 4.03 3.17
CA GLY A 42 2.82 3.04 2.08
C GLY A 42 4.17 2.89 1.38
N HIS A 43 4.86 3.99 1.07
CA HIS A 43 6.17 3.95 0.44
C HIS A 43 7.24 3.33 1.35
N GLY A 44 7.31 3.73 2.61
CA GLY A 44 8.32 3.20 3.54
C GLY A 44 8.12 1.70 3.81
N LEU A 45 6.89 1.27 4.03
CA LEU A 45 6.57 -0.14 4.24
C LEU A 45 6.84 -0.97 2.98
N ALA A 46 6.46 -0.47 1.80
CA ALA A 46 6.75 -1.13 0.53
C ALA A 46 8.27 -1.23 0.29
N THR A 47 9.02 -0.17 0.57
CA THR A 47 10.49 -0.18 0.47
C THR A 47 11.09 -1.28 1.34
N ALA A 48 10.72 -1.34 2.61
CA ALA A 48 11.21 -2.37 3.53
C ALA A 48 10.83 -3.78 3.06
N TYR A 49 9.60 -3.96 2.57
CA TYR A 49 9.12 -5.22 2.04
C TYR A 49 9.92 -5.68 0.82
N TYR A 50 10.08 -4.81 -0.18
CA TYR A 50 10.78 -5.17 -1.41
C TYR A 50 12.30 -5.28 -1.25
N LEU A 51 12.92 -4.57 -0.30
CA LEU A 51 14.31 -4.81 0.09
C LEU A 51 14.50 -6.26 0.57
N GLY A 52 13.60 -6.75 1.40
CA GLY A 52 13.61 -8.14 1.84
C GLY A 52 13.31 -9.13 0.74
N LYS A 53 12.27 -8.87 -0.07
CA LYS A 53 11.79 -9.79 -1.11
C LYS A 53 12.76 -9.91 -2.29
N ASN A 54 13.21 -8.77 -2.84
CA ASN A 54 13.95 -8.73 -4.09
C ASN A 54 15.47 -8.74 -3.89
N HIS A 55 15.96 -8.29 -2.74
CA HIS A 55 17.39 -8.10 -2.48
C HIS A 55 17.92 -8.90 -1.28
N GLY A 56 17.03 -9.61 -0.57
CA GLY A 56 17.43 -10.40 0.60
C GLY A 56 17.86 -9.58 1.83
N ILE A 57 17.70 -8.25 1.78
CA ILE A 57 18.06 -7.34 2.87
C ILE A 57 16.97 -7.40 3.94
N ARG A 58 17.26 -8.07 5.07
CA ARG A 58 16.27 -8.37 6.11
C ARG A 58 16.51 -7.64 7.42
N ASN A 59 17.71 -7.11 7.62
CA ASN A 59 18.04 -6.34 8.83
C ASN A 59 17.69 -4.86 8.61
N VAL A 60 16.40 -4.60 8.50
CA VAL A 60 15.83 -3.28 8.21
C VAL A 60 15.09 -2.76 9.42
N ALA A 61 15.33 -1.51 9.80
CA ALA A 61 14.51 -0.77 10.75
C ALA A 61 13.55 0.16 9.99
N VAL A 62 12.30 0.21 10.45
CA VAL A 62 11.35 1.25 10.01
C VAL A 62 11.01 2.11 11.21
N LEU A 63 11.33 3.39 11.12
CA LEU A 63 11.08 4.38 12.18
C LEU A 63 9.84 5.19 11.83
N GLU A 64 8.88 5.24 12.74
CA GLU A 64 7.65 6.04 12.58
C GLU A 64 7.43 6.88 13.85
N LYS A 65 7.22 8.18 13.66
CA LYS A 65 7.00 9.10 14.79
C LYS A 65 5.58 9.03 15.39
N GLY A 66 4.62 8.55 14.62
CA GLY A 66 3.20 8.48 15.01
C GLY A 66 2.70 7.04 15.03
N TRP A 67 1.90 6.68 14.05
CA TRP A 67 1.37 5.31 13.88
C TRP A 67 1.47 4.88 12.41
N LEU A 68 1.43 3.57 12.17
CA LEU A 68 1.51 3.01 10.83
C LEU A 68 0.46 3.62 9.90
N GLY A 69 0.91 4.17 8.77
CA GLY A 69 0.02 4.79 7.80
C GLY A 69 -0.62 6.11 8.25
N GLY A 70 -0.27 6.66 9.41
CA GLY A 70 -0.91 7.83 10.02
C GLY A 70 -0.77 9.15 9.25
N GLY A 71 0.11 9.20 8.25
CA GLY A 71 0.26 10.32 7.31
C GLY A 71 -0.74 10.25 6.15
N ASN A 72 -0.28 10.61 4.94
CA ASN A 72 -1.10 10.61 3.72
C ASN A 72 -1.69 9.25 3.38
N THR A 73 -1.01 8.16 3.72
CA THR A 73 -1.48 6.80 3.43
C THR A 73 -2.84 6.50 4.06
N GLY A 74 -3.07 6.91 5.30
CA GLY A 74 -4.34 6.70 5.99
C GLY A 74 -5.37 7.81 5.74
N ARG A 75 -5.05 8.83 4.95
CA ARG A 75 -5.89 10.02 4.71
C ARG A 75 -6.20 10.24 3.24
N ASN A 76 -5.95 9.26 2.40
CA ASN A 76 -6.19 9.35 0.96
C ASN A 76 -7.61 8.88 0.60
N THR A 77 -7.99 9.11 -0.66
CA THR A 77 -9.31 8.73 -1.20
C THR A 77 -9.39 7.26 -1.59
N THR A 78 -8.31 6.48 -1.42
CA THR A 78 -8.21 5.06 -1.84
C THR A 78 -8.46 4.81 -3.33
N ILE A 79 -8.31 5.85 -4.16
CA ILE A 79 -8.42 5.75 -5.61
C ILE A 79 -7.02 5.52 -6.19
N ILE A 80 -6.85 4.40 -6.88
CA ILE A 80 -5.62 4.03 -7.58
C ILE A 80 -5.87 4.21 -9.08
N ARG A 81 -5.08 5.06 -9.72
CA ARG A 81 -5.22 5.39 -11.14
C ARG A 81 -3.86 5.64 -11.78
N SER A 82 -3.78 5.53 -13.11
CA SER A 82 -2.55 5.79 -13.88
C SER A 82 -2.71 6.86 -14.96
N ASN A 83 -3.88 7.48 -15.08
CA ASN A 83 -4.20 8.49 -16.08
C ASN A 83 -3.60 9.87 -15.76
N TYR A 84 -2.28 9.96 -15.71
CA TYR A 84 -1.54 11.21 -15.52
C TYR A 84 -1.06 11.77 -16.84
N LEU A 85 -1.06 13.10 -16.97
CA LEU A 85 -0.68 13.81 -18.19
C LEU A 85 0.82 13.72 -18.53
N GLN A 86 1.66 13.49 -17.52
CA GLN A 86 3.10 13.42 -17.70
C GLN A 86 3.54 11.96 -17.78
N ASP A 87 4.21 11.58 -18.86
CA ASP A 87 4.67 10.20 -19.11
C ASP A 87 5.45 9.57 -17.96
N PRO A 88 6.45 10.26 -17.32
CA PRO A 88 7.14 9.66 -16.19
C PRO A 88 6.20 9.36 -15.00
N SER A 89 5.25 10.25 -14.73
CA SER A 89 4.25 10.04 -13.68
C SER A 89 3.31 8.89 -14.05
N ALA A 90 2.82 8.86 -15.29
CA ALA A 90 1.98 7.79 -15.78
C ALA A 90 2.66 6.43 -15.65
N ALA A 91 3.94 6.32 -16.03
CA ALA A 91 4.72 5.09 -15.94
C ALA A 91 4.87 4.58 -14.48
N ILE A 92 5.15 5.48 -13.52
CA ILE A 92 5.26 5.14 -12.11
C ILE A 92 3.92 4.65 -11.56
N TYR A 93 2.83 5.34 -11.88
CA TYR A 93 1.50 4.98 -11.40
C TYR A 93 0.97 3.71 -12.07
N GLU A 94 1.27 3.47 -13.34
CA GLU A 94 0.94 2.23 -14.03
C GLU A 94 1.68 1.04 -13.41
N LYS A 95 2.97 1.20 -13.10
CA LYS A 95 3.72 0.19 -12.35
C LYS A 95 3.12 -0.05 -10.97
N SER A 96 2.75 0.99 -10.25
CA SER A 96 2.07 0.87 -8.97
C SER A 96 0.75 0.10 -9.09
N ARG A 97 -0.09 0.43 -10.09
CA ARG A 97 -1.35 -0.24 -10.35
C ARG A 97 -1.14 -1.74 -10.59
N SER A 98 -0.17 -2.09 -11.42
CA SER A 98 0.14 -3.50 -11.72
C SER A 98 0.57 -4.30 -10.48
N LEU A 99 1.20 -3.66 -9.51
CA LEU A 99 1.54 -4.31 -8.23
C LEU A 99 0.28 -4.61 -7.41
N TYR A 100 -0.71 -3.72 -7.40
CA TYR A 100 -1.95 -3.94 -6.67
C TYR A 100 -2.77 -5.12 -7.21
N GLU A 101 -2.66 -5.45 -8.49
CA GLU A 101 -3.39 -6.57 -9.10
C GLU A 101 -3.02 -7.94 -8.48
N THR A 102 -1.79 -8.10 -8.05
CA THR A 102 -1.28 -9.34 -7.46
C THR A 102 -1.07 -9.27 -5.94
N LEU A 103 -1.19 -8.08 -5.35
CA LEU A 103 -0.81 -7.83 -3.96
C LEU A 103 -1.61 -8.66 -2.95
N SER A 104 -2.89 -8.93 -3.23
CA SER A 104 -3.73 -9.76 -2.35
C SER A 104 -3.20 -11.20 -2.26
N GLN A 105 -2.79 -11.77 -3.39
CA GLN A 105 -2.21 -13.12 -3.43
C GLN A 105 -0.81 -13.12 -2.80
N GLU A 106 -0.02 -12.12 -3.12
CA GLU A 106 1.34 -11.99 -2.63
C GLU A 106 1.42 -11.87 -1.10
N LEU A 107 0.56 -11.08 -0.51
CA LEU A 107 0.49 -10.86 0.93
C LEU A 107 -0.41 -11.86 1.66
N ASN A 108 -1.16 -12.69 0.93
CA ASN A 108 -2.23 -13.53 1.48
C ASN A 108 -3.20 -12.69 2.35
N TYR A 109 -3.56 -11.52 1.84
CA TYR A 109 -4.42 -10.56 2.52
C TYR A 109 -5.28 -9.81 1.50
N ASN A 110 -6.58 -9.74 1.71
CA ASN A 110 -7.47 -9.02 0.82
C ASN A 110 -7.26 -7.49 0.95
N VAL A 111 -6.57 -6.90 -0.02
CA VAL A 111 -6.36 -5.45 -0.09
C VAL A 111 -7.56 -4.70 -0.67
N MET A 112 -8.64 -5.41 -0.98
CA MET A 112 -9.90 -4.87 -1.53
C MET A 112 -9.70 -4.07 -2.83
N PHE A 113 -8.67 -4.42 -3.63
CA PHE A 113 -8.45 -3.80 -4.92
C PHE A 113 -9.51 -4.27 -5.93
N SER A 114 -10.29 -3.33 -6.47
CA SER A 114 -11.37 -3.60 -7.40
C SER A 114 -11.18 -2.75 -8.66
N PRO A 115 -10.67 -3.32 -9.77
CA PRO A 115 -10.50 -2.61 -11.02
C PRO A 115 -11.86 -2.31 -11.65
N ARG A 116 -12.25 -1.04 -11.69
CA ARG A 116 -13.55 -0.59 -12.23
C ARG A 116 -13.43 0.32 -13.44
N GLY A 117 -12.19 0.65 -13.81
CA GLY A 117 -11.89 1.63 -14.85
C GLY A 117 -12.09 3.06 -14.39
N LEU A 118 -11.80 3.99 -15.30
CA LEU A 118 -11.96 5.41 -15.12
C LEU A 118 -12.61 6.00 -16.37
N ILE A 119 -13.65 6.80 -16.17
CA ILE A 119 -14.29 7.54 -17.24
C ILE A 119 -13.98 9.02 -17.03
N MET A 120 -13.37 9.65 -18.02
CA MET A 120 -13.12 11.08 -18.06
C MET A 120 -14.15 11.76 -18.94
N LEU A 121 -14.85 12.75 -18.40
CA LEU A 121 -15.83 13.52 -19.12
C LEU A 121 -15.22 14.86 -19.54
N ALA A 122 -15.22 15.13 -20.84
CA ALA A 122 -14.81 16.42 -21.40
C ALA A 122 -16.03 17.30 -21.69
N GLN A 123 -16.02 18.51 -21.18
CA GLN A 123 -17.10 19.49 -21.41
C GLN A 123 -16.76 20.51 -22.52
N THR A 124 -15.50 20.58 -22.95
CA THR A 124 -15.01 21.52 -23.95
C THR A 124 -14.11 20.83 -24.97
N ALA A 125 -14.03 21.36 -26.19
CA ALA A 125 -13.18 20.81 -27.25
C ALA A 125 -11.68 20.76 -26.85
N PRO A 126 -11.07 21.77 -26.20
CA PRO A 126 -9.70 21.67 -25.71
C PRO A 126 -9.51 20.51 -24.72
N MET A 127 -10.49 20.27 -23.85
CA MET A 127 -10.44 19.18 -22.88
C MET A 127 -10.51 17.80 -23.56
N MET A 128 -11.32 17.68 -24.62
CA MET A 128 -11.37 16.47 -25.46
C MET A 128 -10.03 16.20 -26.12
N PHE A 129 -9.35 17.20 -26.61
CA PHE A 129 -8.04 17.08 -27.24
C PHE A 129 -6.99 16.56 -26.24
N VAL A 130 -6.95 17.12 -25.03
CA VAL A 130 -6.04 16.67 -23.96
C VAL A 130 -6.31 15.22 -23.56
N LEU A 131 -7.59 14.85 -23.45
CA LEU A 131 -7.97 13.47 -23.13
C LEU A 131 -7.63 12.50 -24.27
N GLY A 132 -7.77 12.92 -25.54
CA GLY A 132 -7.42 12.12 -26.71
C GLY A 132 -5.94 11.77 -26.78
N ILE A 133 -5.04 12.64 -26.31
CA ILE A 133 -3.60 12.41 -26.26
C ILE A 133 -3.24 11.32 -25.22
N GLN A 134 -4.06 11.12 -24.20
CA GLN A 134 -3.79 10.11 -23.14
C GLN A 134 -4.10 8.67 -23.55
N TYR A 135 -4.77 8.43 -24.66
CA TYR A 135 -5.24 7.10 -25.08
C TYR A 135 -4.47 6.49 -26.27
N HIS A 136 -3.33 7.07 -26.63
CA HIS A 136 -2.38 6.55 -27.59
C HIS A 136 -1.04 6.23 -26.92
#